data_ef89eec5650bde9d76d52164c32505da
#
_entry.id   ef89eec5650bde9d76d52164c32505da
#
_cell.length_a   1.000
_cell.length_b   1.000
_cell.length_c   1.000
_cell.angle_alpha   90.00
_cell.angle_beta   90.00
_cell.angle_gamma   90.00
#
_symmetry.space_group_name_H-M   'P 1'
#
loop_
_entity.id
_entity.type
_entity.pdbx_description
1 polymer ?
#
loop_
_entity_poly.entity_id
_entity_poly.type
_entity_poly.pdbx_seq_one_letter_code
_entity_poly.pdbx_strand_id
1 'polypeptide(L)'
;CKLSKKSICEVCEKERKMGQKNMEDMKNMEMKEQAVQSMTLHLMENRKAYGYTTWGCMWEKGAVSKDASFNVYAKDSTKNKIVPSQSRITAYWPDGSVKWTAHTADSKNGETFEVIPVNEDVSSKKDMEPSLFVKEEEDAYIVDAGCVHAAVPKNKNVILRDVTVDGRVQVTDADLVLQLEERSVKDGVLIQKTVPYTGEIESVSIEEQGPVRVTFCLRGTHVSHANDRRVLPFVIREIIYLNSPKIDFEHTFLFDGDEKKDFLKGLGVRFHRPMKGEMYNRHIRFGTDHGSFHEEMTELLSWRPRVAPEIYDAQTKGQMLYLDADNVQAAATAIEASKHMPIWSRYVL
;
A
#
# COMPACT_ATOMS: atom_id res chain seq x y z
N CYS A 1 -83.26 -21.63 26.65
CA CYS A 1 -82.03 -20.99 27.14
C CYS A 1 -81.88 -19.63 26.48
N LYS A 2 -82.11 -18.54 27.21
CA LYS A 2 -81.93 -17.19 26.76
C LYS A 2 -80.45 -16.79 27.13
N LEU A 3 -79.51 -16.93 26.18
CA LEU A 3 -78.21 -16.29 26.25
C LEU A 3 -78.44 -14.79 25.98
N SER A 4 -78.11 -13.96 26.97
CA SER A 4 -78.33 -12.54 26.87
C SER A 4 -77.40 -11.93 25.81
N LYS A 5 -77.91 -11.03 24.97
CA LYS A 5 -77.13 -10.32 23.95
C LYS A 5 -75.89 -9.60 24.52
N LYS A 6 -75.79 -9.43 25.85
CA LYS A 6 -74.69 -8.82 26.54
C LYS A 6 -73.44 -9.71 26.61
N SER A 7 -73.59 -11.06 26.75
CA SER A 7 -72.45 -11.98 26.85
C SER A 7 -71.75 -12.22 25.51
N ILE A 8 -72.49 -12.12 24.38
CA ILE A 8 -71.90 -12.26 23.05
C ILE A 8 -71.05 -11.01 22.71
N CYS A 9 -71.44 -9.84 23.16
CA CYS A 9 -70.72 -8.61 22.92
C CYS A 9 -69.39 -8.55 23.69
N GLU A 10 -69.32 -9.06 24.92
CA GLU A 10 -68.10 -9.09 25.73
C GLU A 10 -67.08 -10.11 25.22
N VAL A 11 -67.50 -11.23 24.66
CA VAL A 11 -66.62 -12.23 24.07
C VAL A 11 -66.01 -11.69 22.76
N CYS A 12 -66.84 -11.10 21.89
CA CYS A 12 -66.37 -10.48 20.62
C CYS A 12 -65.46 -9.28 20.88
N GLU A 13 -65.69 -8.52 21.94
CA GLU A 13 -64.85 -7.40 22.30
C GLU A 13 -63.48 -7.82 22.89
N LYS A 14 -63.46 -8.94 23.65
CA LYS A 14 -62.22 -9.55 24.14
C LYS A 14 -61.40 -10.16 23.00
N GLU A 15 -62.05 -10.89 22.07
CA GLU A 15 -61.34 -11.43 20.89
C GLU A 15 -60.83 -10.34 19.97
N ARG A 16 -61.59 -9.23 19.80
CA ARG A 16 -61.13 -8.08 19.02
C ARG A 16 -59.96 -7.36 19.68
N LYS A 17 -59.95 -7.20 21.04
CA LYS A 17 -58.85 -6.61 21.80
C LYS A 17 -57.61 -7.55 21.80
N MET A 18 -57.83 -8.85 21.86
CA MET A 18 -56.77 -9.84 21.77
C MET A 18 -56.15 -9.89 20.35
N GLY A 19 -56.97 -9.79 19.30
CA GLY A 19 -56.51 -9.66 17.93
C GLY A 19 -55.76 -8.35 17.66
N GLN A 20 -56.22 -7.23 18.25
CA GLN A 20 -55.52 -5.95 18.13
C GLN A 20 -54.17 -5.97 18.88
N LYS A 21 -54.14 -6.57 20.07
CA LYS A 21 -52.92 -6.70 20.87
C LYS A 21 -51.91 -7.61 20.17
N ASN A 22 -52.36 -8.73 19.59
CA ASN A 22 -51.50 -9.62 18.78
C ASN A 22 -50.96 -8.93 17.50
N MET A 23 -51.80 -8.11 16.83
CA MET A 23 -51.35 -7.31 15.68
C MET A 23 -50.38 -6.17 16.09
N GLU A 24 -50.57 -5.58 17.27
CA GLU A 24 -49.64 -4.58 17.80
C GLU A 24 -48.36 -5.20 18.31
N ASP A 25 -48.44 -6.38 18.95
CA ASP A 25 -47.27 -7.17 19.33
C ASP A 25 -46.51 -7.73 18.11
N MET A 26 -47.21 -8.15 17.05
CA MET A 26 -46.60 -8.52 15.76
C MET A 26 -45.99 -7.30 15.05
N LYS A 27 -46.69 -6.16 15.03
CA LYS A 27 -46.08 -4.90 14.51
C LYS A 27 -44.93 -4.41 15.36
N ASN A 28 -44.98 -4.59 16.68
CA ASN A 28 -43.82 -4.29 17.56
C ASN A 28 -42.72 -5.34 17.49
N MET A 29 -43.01 -6.57 17.02
CA MET A 29 -42.00 -7.56 16.64
C MET A 29 -41.44 -7.29 15.25
N GLU A 30 -42.25 -6.83 14.29
CA GLU A 30 -41.78 -6.37 12.97
C GLU A 30 -41.11 -4.99 13.04
N MET A 31 -41.48 -4.13 14.01
CA MET A 31 -40.83 -2.84 14.31
C MET A 31 -39.76 -2.93 15.39
N LYS A 32 -39.28 -4.08 15.80
CA LYS A 32 -37.87 -4.27 16.06
C LYS A 32 -37.20 -4.36 14.70
N GLU A 33 -37.32 -3.30 13.93
CA GLU A 33 -36.37 -2.97 12.89
C GLU A 33 -35.01 -3.36 13.44
N GLN A 34 -34.39 -4.32 12.80
CA GLN A 34 -33.01 -4.71 13.07
C GLN A 34 -32.25 -3.40 13.15
N ALA A 35 -31.84 -3.01 14.35
CA ALA A 35 -30.99 -1.83 14.50
C ALA A 35 -29.83 -2.07 13.58
N VAL A 36 -29.72 -1.28 12.52
CA VAL A 36 -28.70 -1.44 11.51
C VAL A 36 -27.39 -1.40 12.25
N GLN A 37 -26.71 -2.55 12.35
CA GLN A 37 -25.45 -2.63 13.05
C GLN A 37 -24.49 -1.68 12.38
N SER A 38 -23.99 -0.70 13.11
CA SER A 38 -22.94 0.20 12.61
C SER A 38 -21.63 -0.08 13.35
N MET A 39 -20.52 0.21 12.69
CA MET A 39 -19.18 0.04 13.27
C MET A 39 -18.46 1.38 13.27
N THR A 40 -17.95 1.77 14.43
CA THR A 40 -17.22 3.03 14.59
C THR A 40 -15.72 2.75 14.74
N LEU A 41 -14.92 3.49 13.95
CA LEU A 41 -13.48 3.51 14.01
C LEU A 41 -13.00 4.86 14.52
N HIS A 42 -12.07 4.85 15.46
CA HIS A 42 -11.31 6.02 15.88
C HIS A 42 -9.86 5.88 15.38
N LEU A 43 -9.39 6.88 14.62
CA LEU A 43 -7.99 6.94 14.24
C LEU A 43 -7.16 7.29 15.49
N MET A 44 -6.06 6.57 15.66
CA MET A 44 -5.09 6.92 16.71
C MET A 44 -4.46 8.28 16.40
N GLU A 45 -4.05 8.99 17.43
CA GLU A 45 -3.46 10.33 17.33
C GLU A 45 -2.38 10.43 16.23
N ASN A 46 -2.32 11.59 15.56
CA ASN A 46 -1.36 11.96 14.50
C ASN A 46 -1.49 11.25 13.15
N ARG A 47 -2.57 10.48 12.87
CA ARG A 47 -2.74 9.85 11.57
C ARG A 47 -3.40 10.72 10.49
N LYS A 48 -3.87 11.91 10.81
CA LYS A 48 -4.42 12.87 9.81
C LYS A 48 -3.46 13.21 8.67
N ALA A 49 -2.16 13.10 8.88
CA ALA A 49 -1.14 13.43 7.89
C ALA A 49 -0.89 12.32 6.86
N TYR A 50 -1.44 11.12 7.04
CA TYR A 50 -1.03 9.95 6.24
C TYR A 50 -1.91 9.65 5.02
N GLY A 51 -2.96 10.44 4.78
CA GLY A 51 -3.85 10.23 3.63
C GLY A 51 -4.79 9.04 3.83
N TYR A 52 -4.91 8.18 2.83
CA TYR A 52 -5.83 7.05 2.89
C TYR A 52 -5.48 6.05 3.98
N THR A 53 -6.51 5.62 4.71
CA THR A 53 -6.42 4.59 5.73
C THR A 53 -7.36 3.44 5.39
N THR A 54 -6.94 2.21 5.63
CA THR A 54 -7.75 1.00 5.46
C THR A 54 -7.91 0.30 6.80
N TRP A 55 -9.14 -0.12 7.10
CA TRP A 55 -9.45 -0.84 8.34
C TRP A 55 -10.46 -1.96 8.08
N GLY A 56 -10.52 -2.93 9.00
CA GLY A 56 -11.47 -4.04 8.98
C GLY A 56 -12.63 -3.81 9.95
N CYS A 57 -13.84 -4.25 9.57
CA CYS A 57 -15.00 -4.35 10.45
C CYS A 57 -15.46 -5.81 10.52
N MET A 58 -15.77 -6.27 11.73
CA MET A 58 -16.37 -7.58 11.96
C MET A 58 -17.88 -7.41 12.22
N TRP A 59 -18.70 -8.19 11.55
CA TRP A 59 -20.15 -8.16 11.65
C TRP A 59 -20.65 -9.41 12.36
N GLU A 60 -21.71 -9.28 13.13
CA GLU A 60 -22.35 -10.42 13.74
C GLU A 60 -22.97 -11.35 12.68
N LYS A 61 -23.04 -12.63 13.02
CA LYS A 61 -23.65 -13.63 12.15
C LYS A 61 -25.12 -13.29 11.88
N GLY A 62 -25.49 -13.25 10.60
CA GLY A 62 -26.83 -12.91 10.15
C GLY A 62 -27.17 -11.42 10.11
N ALA A 63 -26.27 -10.53 10.59
CA ALA A 63 -26.55 -9.10 10.69
C ALA A 63 -26.48 -8.35 9.35
N VAL A 64 -25.58 -8.78 8.44
CA VAL A 64 -25.33 -8.10 7.17
C VAL A 64 -25.43 -9.09 6.01
N SER A 65 -26.29 -8.77 5.03
CA SER A 65 -26.48 -9.58 3.83
C SER A 65 -25.21 -9.61 2.98
N LYS A 66 -25.00 -10.73 2.25
CA LYS A 66 -23.90 -10.88 1.29
C LYS A 66 -23.89 -9.82 0.17
N ASP A 67 -25.07 -9.25 -0.13
CA ASP A 67 -25.26 -8.28 -1.21
C ASP A 67 -25.29 -6.83 -0.68
N ALA A 68 -24.99 -6.62 0.63
CA ALA A 68 -24.98 -5.30 1.23
C ALA A 68 -23.83 -4.44 0.67
N SER A 69 -24.13 -3.18 0.42
CA SER A 69 -23.13 -2.12 0.23
C SER A 69 -22.90 -1.39 1.55
N PHE A 70 -21.88 -0.52 1.59
CA PHE A 70 -21.49 0.16 2.82
C PHE A 70 -21.29 1.64 2.58
N ASN A 71 -21.88 2.46 3.43
CA ASN A 71 -21.59 3.89 3.50
C ASN A 71 -20.62 4.16 4.65
N VAL A 72 -19.65 5.02 4.39
CA VAL A 72 -18.71 5.48 5.42
C VAL A 72 -19.00 6.96 5.71
N TYR A 73 -19.20 7.25 6.96
CA TYR A 73 -19.46 8.61 7.45
C TYR A 73 -18.27 9.08 8.28
N ALA A 74 -17.78 10.29 8.02
CA ALA A 74 -16.93 10.98 8.98
C ALA A 74 -17.80 11.62 10.05
N LYS A 75 -17.51 11.30 11.30
CA LYS A 75 -18.16 11.91 12.47
C LYS A 75 -17.39 13.15 12.90
N ASP A 76 -18.02 14.29 12.78
CA ASP A 76 -17.62 15.52 13.45
C ASP A 76 -18.63 15.80 14.55
N SER A 77 -18.25 16.62 15.54
CA SER A 77 -19.08 16.96 16.72
C SER A 77 -20.48 17.48 16.36
N THR A 78 -20.71 17.90 15.13
CA THR A 78 -21.95 18.57 14.70
C THR A 78 -22.69 17.90 13.55
N LYS A 79 -22.02 17.10 12.67
CA LYS A 79 -22.67 16.49 11.50
C LYS A 79 -21.93 15.22 11.04
N ASN A 80 -22.71 14.19 10.70
CA ASN A 80 -22.21 13.03 9.98
C ASN A 80 -22.18 13.36 8.49
N LYS A 81 -21.02 13.28 7.86
CA LYS A 81 -20.83 13.49 6.42
C LYS A 81 -20.43 12.18 5.76
N ILE A 82 -21.16 11.78 4.71
CA ILE A 82 -20.72 10.67 3.84
C ILE A 82 -19.38 11.08 3.19
N VAL A 83 -18.41 10.20 3.24
CA VAL A 83 -17.09 10.43 2.64
C VAL A 83 -16.81 9.45 1.50
N PRO A 84 -16.06 9.87 0.49
CA PRO A 84 -15.56 8.97 -0.54
C PRO A 84 -14.84 7.80 0.10
N SER A 85 -15.31 6.60 -0.20
CA SER A 85 -14.77 5.39 0.42
C SER A 85 -14.90 4.20 -0.53
N GLN A 86 -14.10 3.19 -0.26
CA GLN A 86 -14.14 1.91 -0.96
C GLN A 86 -14.24 0.80 0.06
N SER A 87 -15.18 -0.09 -0.16
CA SER A 87 -15.48 -1.20 0.74
C SER A 87 -15.43 -2.53 -0.02
N ARG A 88 -14.90 -3.55 0.62
CA ARG A 88 -14.93 -4.93 0.09
C ARG A 88 -15.24 -5.92 1.20
N ILE A 89 -15.96 -6.97 0.84
CA ILE A 89 -16.20 -8.12 1.74
C ILE A 89 -14.95 -9.01 1.69
N THR A 90 -14.41 -9.38 2.84
CA THR A 90 -13.20 -10.20 2.95
C THR A 90 -13.47 -11.60 3.49
N ALA A 91 -14.60 -11.81 4.18
CA ALA A 91 -15.02 -13.13 4.64
C ALA A 91 -16.53 -13.19 4.90
N TYR A 92 -17.07 -14.41 4.84
CA TYR A 92 -18.45 -14.73 5.13
C TYR A 92 -18.57 -15.70 6.31
N TRP A 93 -19.68 -15.66 6.99
CA TRP A 93 -20.10 -16.69 7.91
C TRP A 93 -20.62 -17.93 7.14
N PRO A 94 -20.68 -19.11 7.77
CA PRO A 94 -21.19 -20.33 7.11
C PRO A 94 -22.62 -20.23 6.58
N ASP A 95 -23.45 -19.30 7.09
CA ASP A 95 -24.80 -19.02 6.60
C ASP A 95 -24.83 -18.08 5.38
N GLY A 96 -23.68 -17.64 4.91
CA GLY A 96 -23.53 -16.71 3.79
C GLY A 96 -23.61 -15.23 4.15
N SER A 97 -23.92 -14.88 5.41
CA SER A 97 -23.89 -13.49 5.86
C SER A 97 -22.45 -12.96 5.93
N VAL A 98 -22.29 -11.64 5.82
CA VAL A 98 -20.96 -11.00 5.88
C VAL A 98 -20.35 -11.14 7.26
N LYS A 99 -19.10 -11.60 7.32
CA LYS A 99 -18.31 -11.70 8.54
C LYS A 99 -17.32 -10.58 8.69
N TRP A 100 -16.52 -10.33 7.66
CA TRP A 100 -15.51 -9.31 7.64
C TRP A 100 -15.59 -8.43 6.40
N THR A 101 -15.39 -7.15 6.59
CA THR A 101 -15.23 -6.17 5.52
C THR A 101 -13.97 -5.36 5.72
N ALA A 102 -13.41 -4.85 4.62
CA ALA A 102 -12.35 -3.86 4.63
C ALA A 102 -12.87 -2.56 4.01
N HIS A 103 -12.56 -1.45 4.64
CA HIS A 103 -12.98 -0.12 4.22
C HIS A 103 -11.78 0.80 4.08
N THR A 104 -11.78 1.62 3.05
CA THR A 104 -10.72 2.62 2.79
C THR A 104 -11.35 3.98 2.64
N ALA A 105 -10.84 4.97 3.37
CA ALA A 105 -11.21 6.38 3.22
C ALA A 105 -10.02 7.29 3.52
N ASP A 106 -10.06 8.54 3.02
CA ASP A 106 -9.03 9.53 3.33
C ASP A 106 -9.18 10.03 4.77
N SER A 107 -8.14 9.87 5.56
CA SER A 107 -8.07 10.30 6.97
C SER A 107 -8.19 11.82 7.15
N LYS A 108 -7.99 12.60 6.08
CA LYS A 108 -8.24 14.06 6.08
C LYS A 108 -9.70 14.41 6.33
N ASN A 109 -10.63 13.49 6.07
CA ASN A 109 -12.05 13.72 6.26
C ASN A 109 -12.50 13.71 7.73
N GLY A 110 -11.72 13.15 8.65
CA GLY A 110 -12.05 13.12 10.08
C GLY A 110 -11.19 12.16 10.88
N GLU A 111 -11.37 12.16 12.19
CA GLU A 111 -10.68 11.25 13.14
C GLU A 111 -11.53 10.03 13.49
N THR A 112 -12.84 10.15 13.30
CA THR A 112 -13.80 9.09 13.62
C THR A 112 -14.63 8.79 12.39
N PHE A 113 -14.71 7.52 12.05
CA PHE A 113 -15.52 7.04 10.95
C PHE A 113 -16.56 6.05 11.44
N GLU A 114 -17.74 6.10 10.86
CA GLU A 114 -18.80 5.13 11.08
C GLU A 114 -19.13 4.44 9.79
N VAL A 115 -19.14 3.11 9.81
CA VAL A 115 -19.52 2.26 8.67
C VAL A 115 -20.94 1.76 8.92
N ILE A 116 -21.80 1.97 7.95
CA ILE A 116 -23.20 1.56 7.99
C ILE A 116 -23.48 0.70 6.76
N PRO A 117 -23.89 -0.58 6.94
CA PRO A 117 -24.35 -1.41 5.84
C PRO A 117 -25.69 -0.88 5.30
N VAL A 118 -25.87 -0.91 3.99
CA VAL A 118 -27.09 -0.51 3.30
C VAL A 118 -27.55 -1.66 2.40
N ASN A 119 -28.81 -2.04 2.54
CA ASN A 119 -29.40 -3.16 1.80
C ASN A 119 -29.93 -2.78 0.42
N GLU A 120 -29.91 -1.49 0.08
CA GLU A 120 -30.36 -1.00 -1.21
C GLU A 120 -29.17 -0.44 -1.99
N ASP A 121 -29.23 -0.67 -3.29
CA ASP A 121 -28.32 -0.05 -4.26
C ASP A 121 -28.65 1.46 -4.33
N VAL A 122 -28.35 2.16 -3.25
CA VAL A 122 -28.50 3.61 -3.21
C VAL A 122 -27.49 4.16 -4.21
N SER A 123 -27.99 4.41 -5.39
CA SER A 123 -27.31 5.05 -6.51
C SER A 123 -26.84 6.49 -6.22
N SER A 124 -26.57 6.82 -4.96
CA SER A 124 -25.89 8.03 -4.52
C SER A 124 -24.41 8.08 -4.95
N LYS A 125 -23.92 7.04 -5.63
CA LYS A 125 -22.64 7.07 -6.34
C LYS A 125 -22.62 8.01 -7.54
N LYS A 126 -23.77 8.58 -7.93
CA LYS A 126 -23.91 9.35 -9.18
C LYS A 126 -23.32 10.75 -9.15
N ASP A 127 -23.02 11.29 -7.96
CA ASP A 127 -22.51 12.66 -7.81
C ASP A 127 -21.07 12.73 -7.26
N MET A 128 -20.37 11.60 -7.16
CA MET A 128 -18.97 11.58 -6.76
C MET A 128 -18.07 11.64 -7.99
N GLU A 129 -17.67 12.85 -8.34
CA GLU A 129 -16.59 13.12 -9.27
C GLU A 129 -15.22 12.69 -8.70
N PRO A 130 -14.18 12.65 -9.54
CA PRO A 130 -13.93 11.62 -10.54
C PRO A 130 -13.23 10.42 -9.93
N SER A 131 -13.62 9.29 -10.41
CA SER A 131 -13.03 8.01 -10.11
C SER A 131 -11.59 7.96 -10.60
N LEU A 132 -10.75 7.27 -9.83
CA LEU A 132 -9.49 6.75 -10.28
C LEU A 132 -9.69 6.00 -11.61
N PHE A 133 -8.97 6.41 -12.64
CA PHE A 133 -9.11 5.85 -13.98
C PHE A 133 -7.98 4.85 -14.25
N VAL A 134 -8.35 3.65 -14.68
CA VAL A 134 -7.41 2.63 -15.12
C VAL A 134 -7.75 2.23 -16.54
N LYS A 135 -6.80 2.41 -17.45
CA LYS A 135 -6.89 1.97 -18.82
C LYS A 135 -6.02 0.75 -19.02
N GLU A 136 -6.60 -0.32 -19.52
CA GLU A 136 -5.82 -1.49 -19.92
C GLU A 136 -5.27 -1.30 -21.34
N GLU A 137 -3.98 -1.43 -21.48
CA GLU A 137 -3.26 -1.45 -22.75
C GLU A 137 -2.63 -2.83 -22.97
N GLU A 138 -2.06 -3.06 -24.14
CA GLU A 138 -1.48 -4.35 -24.50
C GLU A 138 -0.35 -4.76 -23.53
N ASP A 139 0.54 -3.83 -23.20
CA ASP A 139 1.76 -4.06 -22.43
C ASP A 139 1.70 -3.55 -20.98
N ALA A 140 0.67 -2.78 -20.61
CA ALA A 140 0.55 -2.19 -19.28
C ALA A 140 -0.88 -1.81 -18.90
N TYR A 141 -1.11 -1.60 -17.62
CA TYR A 141 -2.22 -0.81 -17.09
C TYR A 141 -1.74 0.62 -16.87
N ILE A 142 -2.43 1.58 -17.47
CA ILE A 142 -2.18 3.02 -17.29
C ILE A 142 -3.13 3.53 -16.22
N VAL A 143 -2.59 4.14 -15.19
CA VAL A 143 -3.33 4.65 -14.04
C VAL A 143 -3.30 6.17 -14.04
N ASP A 144 -4.47 6.77 -13.99
CA ASP A 144 -4.65 8.18 -13.66
C ASP A 144 -5.40 8.29 -12.33
N ALA A 145 -4.69 8.71 -11.32
CA ALA A 145 -5.22 8.87 -9.96
C ALA A 145 -5.28 10.37 -9.55
N GLY A 146 -5.46 11.26 -10.51
CA GLY A 146 -5.48 12.69 -10.30
C GLY A 146 -4.07 13.28 -10.20
N CYS A 147 -3.52 13.42 -9.01
CA CYS A 147 -2.16 13.94 -8.87
C CYS A 147 -1.06 12.93 -9.28
N VAL A 148 -1.37 11.63 -9.33
CA VAL A 148 -0.43 10.56 -9.72
C VAL A 148 -0.84 9.95 -11.05
N HIS A 149 0.12 9.85 -11.98
CA HIS A 149 0.02 9.02 -13.17
C HIS A 149 1.14 7.99 -13.13
N ALA A 150 0.81 6.75 -13.48
CA ALA A 150 1.76 5.65 -13.47
C ALA A 150 1.36 4.58 -14.49
N ALA A 151 2.30 3.73 -14.86
CA ALA A 151 2.03 2.53 -15.65
C ALA A 151 2.51 1.29 -14.89
N VAL A 152 1.67 0.26 -14.83
CA VAL A 152 1.99 -1.06 -14.27
C VAL A 152 2.17 -2.02 -15.44
N PRO A 153 3.41 -2.39 -15.81
CA PRO A 153 3.69 -3.28 -16.93
C PRO A 153 3.15 -4.70 -16.68
N LYS A 154 2.63 -5.33 -17.73
CA LYS A 154 2.07 -6.70 -17.66
C LYS A 154 3.12 -7.80 -17.75
N ASN A 155 4.31 -7.44 -18.15
CA ASN A 155 5.42 -8.38 -18.33
C ASN A 155 6.76 -7.68 -18.14
N LYS A 156 7.85 -8.45 -18.12
CA LYS A 156 9.24 -8.03 -17.92
C LYS A 156 9.60 -7.86 -16.44
N ASN A 157 10.77 -7.28 -16.21
CA ASN A 157 11.36 -7.16 -14.88
C ASN A 157 10.97 -5.84 -14.18
N VAL A 158 10.11 -5.05 -14.80
CA VAL A 158 9.67 -3.75 -14.29
C VAL A 158 8.30 -3.91 -13.65
N ILE A 159 8.20 -3.53 -12.40
CA ILE A 159 6.93 -3.59 -11.64
C ILE A 159 6.11 -2.32 -11.81
N LEU A 160 6.77 -1.16 -11.91
CA LEU A 160 6.14 0.15 -12.04
C LEU A 160 6.99 1.03 -12.95
N ARG A 161 6.37 1.88 -13.80
CA ARG A 161 7.08 2.83 -14.65
C ARG A 161 6.32 4.14 -14.83
N ASP A 162 7.04 5.15 -15.34
CA ASP A 162 6.49 6.44 -15.76
C ASP A 162 5.68 7.15 -14.66
N VAL A 163 6.16 7.06 -13.42
CA VAL A 163 5.46 7.67 -12.29
C VAL A 163 5.69 9.17 -12.30
N THR A 164 4.59 9.90 -12.43
CA THR A 164 4.59 11.36 -12.28
C THR A 164 3.69 11.78 -11.13
N VAL A 165 4.07 12.83 -10.43
CA VAL A 165 3.25 13.49 -9.41
C VAL A 165 3.14 14.96 -9.78
N ASP A 166 1.92 15.45 -9.91
CA ASP A 166 1.63 16.82 -10.38
C ASP A 166 2.41 17.18 -11.66
N GLY A 167 2.44 16.24 -12.63
CA GLY A 167 3.12 16.37 -13.91
C GLY A 167 4.65 16.31 -13.86
N ARG A 168 5.24 16.03 -12.69
CA ARG A 168 6.70 15.91 -12.52
C ARG A 168 7.10 14.46 -12.43
N VAL A 169 8.05 14.03 -13.27
CA VAL A 169 8.59 12.68 -13.22
C VAL A 169 9.24 12.44 -11.85
N GLN A 170 8.78 11.40 -11.17
CA GLN A 170 9.32 10.96 -9.88
C GLN A 170 10.13 9.66 -10.04
N VAL A 171 9.65 8.73 -10.84
CA VAL A 171 10.29 7.44 -11.09
C VAL A 171 10.14 7.13 -12.57
N THR A 172 11.23 6.74 -13.22
CA THR A 172 11.19 6.24 -14.59
C THR A 172 10.74 4.80 -14.64
N ASP A 173 11.31 3.99 -13.77
CA ASP A 173 10.96 2.57 -13.60
C ASP A 173 11.36 2.06 -12.21
N ALA A 174 10.78 0.94 -11.83
CA ALA A 174 11.09 0.21 -10.61
C ALA A 174 11.14 -1.29 -10.88
N ASP A 175 12.09 -1.97 -10.26
CA ASP A 175 12.29 -3.42 -10.38
C ASP A 175 12.54 -4.08 -9.02
N LEU A 176 12.35 -5.40 -8.96
CA LEU A 176 12.65 -6.18 -7.77
C LEU A 176 14.09 -6.66 -7.83
N VAL A 177 14.79 -6.50 -6.71
CA VAL A 177 16.17 -6.96 -6.55
C VAL A 177 16.28 -7.91 -5.38
N LEU A 178 17.04 -8.98 -5.58
CA LEU A 178 17.40 -9.95 -4.56
C LEU A 178 18.91 -10.21 -4.64
N GLN A 179 19.53 -10.30 -3.47
CA GLN A 179 20.90 -10.79 -3.34
C GLN A 179 20.91 -11.98 -2.39
N LEU A 180 21.34 -13.13 -2.89
CA LEU A 180 21.60 -14.33 -2.10
C LEU A 180 23.09 -14.52 -1.91
N GLU A 181 23.51 -14.85 -0.70
CA GLU A 181 24.83 -15.40 -0.45
C GLU A 181 24.72 -16.92 -0.53
N GLU A 182 25.28 -17.47 -1.60
CA GLU A 182 25.37 -18.91 -1.79
C GLU A 182 26.62 -19.43 -1.08
N ARG A 183 26.45 -20.40 -0.17
CA ARG A 183 27.52 -21.04 0.56
C ARG A 183 27.74 -22.47 0.11
N SER A 184 29.01 -22.84 -0.08
CA SER A 184 29.43 -24.19 -0.38
C SER A 184 30.72 -24.51 0.35
N VAL A 185 31.00 -25.80 0.53
CA VAL A 185 32.27 -26.26 1.12
C VAL A 185 33.03 -27.01 0.03
N LYS A 186 34.25 -26.56 -0.27
CA LYS A 186 35.15 -27.24 -1.19
C LYS A 186 36.48 -27.46 -0.47
N ASP A 187 36.94 -28.70 -0.44
CA ASP A 187 38.19 -29.11 0.19
C ASP A 187 38.30 -28.64 1.66
N GLY A 188 37.17 -28.67 2.40
CA GLY A 188 37.07 -28.21 3.79
C GLY A 188 37.04 -26.71 3.99
N VAL A 189 37.08 -25.91 2.92
CA VAL A 189 37.03 -24.44 2.96
C VAL A 189 35.62 -23.97 2.63
N LEU A 190 35.09 -23.07 3.46
CA LEU A 190 33.79 -22.41 3.19
C LEU A 190 33.98 -21.38 2.05
N ILE A 191 33.22 -21.55 0.99
CA ILE A 191 33.14 -20.61 -0.11
C ILE A 191 31.82 -19.87 0.01
N GLN A 192 31.86 -18.53 -0.01
CA GLN A 192 30.70 -17.64 0.02
C GLN A 192 30.68 -16.81 -1.26
N LYS A 193 29.55 -16.79 -1.94
CA LYS A 193 29.39 -16.03 -3.18
C LYS A 193 28.06 -15.30 -3.14
N THR A 194 28.09 -13.98 -3.22
CA THR A 194 26.86 -13.18 -3.40
C THR A 194 26.43 -13.21 -4.86
N VAL A 195 25.22 -13.67 -5.11
CA VAL A 195 24.63 -13.79 -6.46
C VAL A 195 23.44 -12.82 -6.54
N PRO A 196 23.41 -11.94 -7.54
CA PRO A 196 22.30 -11.06 -7.80
C PRO A 196 21.19 -11.81 -8.58
N TYR A 197 19.95 -11.47 -8.23
CA TYR A 197 18.74 -11.92 -8.89
C TYR A 197 17.85 -10.72 -9.19
N THR A 198 17.05 -10.82 -10.22
CA THR A 198 15.99 -9.85 -10.56
C THR A 198 14.64 -10.52 -10.53
N GLY A 199 13.59 -9.77 -10.21
CA GLY A 199 12.23 -10.28 -10.27
C GLY A 199 11.75 -10.40 -11.70
N GLU A 200 11.30 -11.59 -12.11
CA GLU A 200 10.58 -11.80 -13.37
C GLU A 200 9.08 -11.90 -13.08
N ILE A 201 8.30 -11.01 -13.69
CA ILE A 201 6.85 -10.99 -13.55
C ILE A 201 6.25 -12.01 -14.52
N GLU A 202 5.42 -12.89 -13.99
CA GLU A 202 4.71 -13.93 -14.72
C GLU A 202 3.26 -13.55 -15.00
N SER A 203 2.65 -12.79 -14.10
CA SER A 203 1.27 -12.30 -14.28
C SER A 203 1.02 -11.02 -13.51
N VAL A 204 0.15 -10.19 -14.09
CA VAL A 204 -0.38 -8.97 -13.47
C VAL A 204 -1.88 -8.97 -13.58
N SER A 205 -2.57 -8.65 -12.51
CA SER A 205 -4.02 -8.53 -12.48
C SER A 205 -4.46 -7.36 -11.59
N ILE A 206 -5.63 -6.83 -11.86
CA ILE A 206 -6.30 -5.91 -10.94
C ILE A 206 -7.03 -6.76 -9.89
N GLU A 207 -6.60 -6.68 -8.62
CA GLU A 207 -7.22 -7.38 -7.50
C GLU A 207 -8.40 -6.59 -6.94
N GLU A 208 -8.32 -5.27 -6.95
CA GLU A 208 -9.37 -4.38 -6.50
C GLU A 208 -9.33 -3.06 -7.29
N GLN A 209 -10.48 -2.60 -7.76
CA GLN A 209 -10.64 -1.29 -8.38
C GLN A 209 -11.91 -0.64 -7.86
N GLY A 210 -11.79 0.61 -7.44
CA GLY A 210 -12.93 1.37 -6.94
C GLY A 210 -12.68 2.88 -6.96
N PRO A 211 -13.55 3.66 -6.34
CA PRO A 211 -13.53 5.12 -6.48
C PRO A 211 -12.33 5.78 -5.79
N VAL A 212 -11.69 5.11 -4.83
CA VAL A 212 -10.61 5.75 -4.04
C VAL A 212 -9.26 5.08 -4.18
N ARG A 213 -9.21 3.83 -4.65
CA ARG A 213 -7.93 3.14 -4.90
C ARG A 213 -8.06 2.04 -5.94
N VAL A 214 -6.93 1.70 -6.54
CA VAL A 214 -6.71 0.46 -7.29
C VAL A 214 -5.61 -0.35 -6.63
N THR A 215 -5.75 -1.66 -6.64
CA THR A 215 -4.73 -2.61 -6.18
C THR A 215 -4.40 -3.55 -7.33
N PHE A 216 -3.14 -3.51 -7.76
CA PHE A 216 -2.60 -4.48 -8.70
C PHE A 216 -1.93 -5.62 -7.93
N CYS A 217 -2.07 -6.83 -8.44
CA CYS A 217 -1.40 -8.02 -7.93
C CYS A 217 -0.46 -8.56 -9.00
N LEU A 218 0.84 -8.47 -8.75
CA LEU A 218 1.91 -8.96 -9.60
C LEU A 218 2.47 -10.24 -8.98
N ARG A 219 2.60 -11.28 -9.78
CA ARG A 219 3.17 -12.57 -9.36
C ARG A 219 4.38 -12.90 -10.21
N GLY A 220 5.38 -13.50 -9.61
CA GLY A 220 6.59 -13.86 -10.31
C GLY A 220 7.59 -14.58 -9.41
N THR A 221 8.81 -14.67 -9.91
CA THR A 221 9.92 -15.37 -9.25
C THR A 221 11.22 -14.60 -9.47
N HIS A 222 12.14 -14.64 -8.52
CA HIS A 222 13.46 -14.05 -8.72
C HIS A 222 14.35 -15.01 -9.53
N VAL A 223 15.05 -14.46 -10.52
CA VAL A 223 15.90 -15.23 -11.46
C VAL A 223 17.31 -14.68 -11.46
N SER A 224 18.29 -15.57 -11.38
CA SER A 224 19.70 -15.24 -11.57
C SER A 224 20.08 -15.37 -13.03
N HIS A 225 20.52 -14.29 -13.65
CA HIS A 225 21.01 -14.31 -15.03
C HIS A 225 22.37 -15.01 -15.21
N ALA A 226 23.00 -15.42 -14.11
CA ALA A 226 24.29 -16.13 -14.17
C ALA A 226 24.13 -17.65 -14.39
N ASN A 227 23.01 -18.23 -13.96
CA ASN A 227 22.77 -19.66 -13.98
C ASN A 227 21.30 -20.06 -14.17
N ASP A 228 20.44 -19.11 -14.52
CA ASP A 228 19.00 -19.28 -14.72
C ASP A 228 18.25 -19.89 -13.51
N ARG A 229 18.88 -19.85 -12.34
CA ARG A 229 18.28 -20.34 -11.11
C ARG A 229 17.10 -19.45 -10.72
N ARG A 230 15.97 -20.08 -10.38
CA ARG A 230 14.74 -19.43 -9.93
C ARG A 230 14.54 -19.72 -8.45
N VAL A 231 14.29 -18.67 -7.68
CA VAL A 231 14.08 -18.76 -6.22
C VAL A 231 13.15 -17.65 -5.75
N LEU A 232 12.63 -17.81 -4.53
CA LEU A 232 11.80 -16.83 -3.86
C LEU A 232 10.64 -16.34 -4.73
N PRO A 233 9.67 -17.23 -5.08
CA PRO A 233 8.43 -16.78 -5.70
C PRO A 233 7.79 -15.66 -4.89
N PHE A 234 7.25 -14.66 -5.56
CA PHE A 234 6.72 -13.47 -4.90
C PHE A 234 5.31 -13.10 -5.36
N VAL A 235 4.65 -12.34 -4.51
CA VAL A 235 3.45 -11.56 -4.83
C VAL A 235 3.70 -10.14 -4.38
N ILE A 236 3.64 -9.20 -5.32
CA ILE A 236 3.65 -7.76 -5.04
C ILE A 236 2.23 -7.25 -5.20
N ARG A 237 1.75 -6.49 -4.21
CA ARG A 237 0.57 -5.64 -4.36
C ARG A 237 0.99 -4.20 -4.42
N GLU A 238 0.57 -3.52 -5.46
CA GLU A 238 0.76 -2.08 -5.65
C GLU A 238 -0.58 -1.40 -5.46
N ILE A 239 -0.64 -0.47 -4.50
CA ILE A 239 -1.85 0.22 -4.14
C ILE A 239 -1.69 1.69 -4.45
N ILE A 240 -2.48 2.18 -5.41
CA ILE A 240 -2.48 3.57 -5.85
C ILE A 240 -3.79 4.22 -5.43
N TYR A 241 -3.71 5.39 -4.82
CA TYR A 241 -4.84 6.10 -4.24
C TYR A 241 -5.18 7.36 -5.01
N LEU A 242 -6.47 7.67 -5.11
CA LEU A 242 -6.97 8.88 -5.75
C LEU A 242 -6.45 10.15 -5.04
N ASN A 243 -5.92 11.10 -5.81
CA ASN A 243 -5.40 12.39 -5.32
C ASN A 243 -4.39 12.27 -4.15
N SER A 244 -3.62 11.21 -4.14
CA SER A 244 -2.55 10.99 -3.16
C SER A 244 -1.24 10.69 -3.87
N PRO A 245 -0.13 11.34 -3.49
CA PRO A 245 1.18 11.06 -4.05
C PRO A 245 1.78 9.74 -3.52
N LYS A 246 1.07 9.05 -2.64
CA LYS A 246 1.50 7.81 -2.01
C LYS A 246 1.15 6.61 -2.88
N ILE A 247 2.12 5.72 -3.07
CA ILE A 247 1.94 4.37 -3.61
C ILE A 247 2.43 3.40 -2.55
N ASP A 248 1.58 2.45 -2.13
CA ASP A 248 1.96 1.42 -1.18
C ASP A 248 2.36 0.13 -1.92
N PHE A 249 3.37 -0.54 -1.38
CA PHE A 249 3.83 -1.84 -1.85
C PHE A 249 3.73 -2.86 -0.72
N GLU A 250 3.06 -3.97 -1.00
CA GLU A 250 3.08 -5.15 -0.14
C GLU A 250 3.87 -6.24 -0.84
N HIS A 251 5.04 -6.61 -0.29
CA HIS A 251 5.89 -7.65 -0.84
C HIS A 251 5.77 -8.92 -0.01
N THR A 252 5.15 -9.94 -0.58
CA THR A 252 5.08 -11.29 -0.03
C THR A 252 5.99 -12.20 -0.84
N PHE A 253 6.82 -13.00 -0.19
CA PHE A 253 7.67 -13.98 -0.85
C PHE A 253 7.67 -15.31 -0.10
N LEU A 254 7.94 -16.39 -0.81
CA LEU A 254 8.13 -17.71 -0.24
C LEU A 254 9.61 -18.06 -0.31
N PHE A 255 10.22 -18.36 0.84
CA PHE A 255 11.59 -18.86 0.85
C PHE A 255 11.57 -20.35 0.49
N ASP A 256 12.03 -20.66 -0.71
CA ASP A 256 12.14 -22.03 -1.28
C ASP A 256 13.60 -22.44 -1.55
N GLY A 257 14.56 -21.70 -0.98
CA GLY A 257 15.98 -21.99 -1.04
C GLY A 257 16.43 -23.10 -0.08
N ASP A 258 17.68 -23.49 -0.17
CA ASP A 258 18.34 -24.41 0.78
C ASP A 258 18.77 -23.61 2.03
N GLU A 259 18.16 -23.87 3.18
CA GLU A 259 18.42 -23.18 4.44
C GLU A 259 19.88 -23.25 4.92
N LYS A 260 20.66 -24.21 4.40
CA LYS A 260 22.08 -24.41 4.77
C LYS A 260 23.05 -23.75 3.79
N LYS A 261 22.57 -23.38 2.59
CA LYS A 261 23.39 -22.84 1.52
C LYS A 261 23.00 -21.45 1.07
N ASP A 262 21.73 -21.10 1.17
CA ASP A 262 21.19 -19.85 0.66
C ASP A 262 20.88 -18.88 1.79
N PHE A 263 21.53 -17.75 1.80
CA PHE A 263 21.34 -16.73 2.82
C PHE A 263 20.91 -15.41 2.17
N LEU A 264 19.78 -14.89 2.62
CA LEU A 264 19.23 -13.63 2.15
C LEU A 264 20.11 -12.47 2.61
N LYS A 265 20.75 -11.78 1.66
CA LYS A 265 21.58 -10.58 1.91
C LYS A 265 20.83 -9.28 1.66
N GLY A 266 19.97 -9.27 0.67
CA GLY A 266 19.17 -8.10 0.34
C GLY A 266 17.95 -8.51 -0.49
N LEU A 267 16.82 -7.91 -0.18
CA LEU A 267 15.57 -8.05 -0.91
C LEU A 267 14.85 -6.71 -0.88
N GLY A 268 14.40 -6.24 -2.04
CA GLY A 268 13.72 -4.96 -2.08
C GLY A 268 13.28 -4.53 -3.46
N VAL A 269 12.76 -3.32 -3.50
CA VAL A 269 12.40 -2.60 -4.72
C VAL A 269 13.47 -1.57 -5.02
N ARG A 270 13.96 -1.55 -6.23
CA ARG A 270 14.89 -0.52 -6.72
C ARG A 270 14.12 0.44 -7.60
N PHE A 271 14.19 1.72 -7.28
CA PHE A 271 13.56 2.80 -8.03
C PHE A 271 14.60 3.57 -8.82
N HIS A 272 14.34 3.79 -10.10
CA HIS A 272 15.15 4.65 -10.95
C HIS A 272 14.52 6.04 -10.99
N ARG A 273 15.20 7.00 -10.38
CA ARG A 273 14.74 8.38 -10.29
C ARG A 273 15.71 9.31 -10.99
N PRO A 274 15.29 10.02 -12.04
CA PRO A 274 16.14 11.03 -12.65
C PRO A 274 16.32 12.22 -11.71
N MET A 275 17.54 12.51 -11.36
CA MET A 275 17.90 13.72 -10.63
C MET A 275 18.24 14.81 -11.62
N LYS A 276 17.69 16.02 -11.40
CA LYS A 276 17.92 17.20 -12.23
C LYS A 276 18.98 18.09 -11.63
N GLY A 277 19.56 18.93 -12.48
CA GLY A 277 20.61 19.87 -12.08
C GLY A 277 22.00 19.25 -12.06
N GLU A 278 22.97 20.07 -11.73
CA GLU A 278 24.36 19.65 -11.62
C GLU A 278 24.55 18.66 -10.48
N MET A 279 25.44 17.70 -10.64
CA MET A 279 25.67 16.65 -9.64
C MET A 279 25.93 17.22 -8.25
N TYR A 280 26.72 18.29 -8.19
CA TYR A 280 27.07 18.95 -6.93
C TYR A 280 25.88 19.65 -6.24
N ASN A 281 24.73 19.77 -6.90
CA ASN A 281 23.51 20.35 -6.36
C ASN A 281 22.44 19.31 -6.04
N ARG A 282 22.81 18.03 -6.04
CA ARG A 282 21.89 16.93 -5.74
C ARG A 282 22.03 16.54 -4.28
N HIS A 283 20.88 16.36 -3.62
CA HIS A 283 20.82 16.04 -2.21
C HIS A 283 20.06 14.75 -1.99
N ILE A 284 20.57 13.91 -1.09
CA ILE A 284 19.90 12.67 -0.67
C ILE A 284 19.57 12.82 0.80
N ARG A 285 18.32 12.45 1.16
CA ARG A 285 17.89 12.47 2.55
C ARG A 285 17.44 11.08 2.97
N PHE A 286 17.95 10.60 4.08
CA PHE A 286 17.56 9.34 4.69
C PHE A 286 16.66 9.63 5.88
N GLY A 287 15.45 9.00 5.89
CA GLY A 287 14.55 9.04 7.03
C GLY A 287 14.88 7.92 8.01
N THR A 288 14.80 8.23 9.30
CA THR A 288 14.93 7.27 10.40
C THR A 288 13.82 7.49 11.40
N ASP A 289 13.64 6.57 12.35
CA ASP A 289 12.69 6.70 13.47
C ASP A 289 13.03 7.85 14.41
N HIS A 290 14.26 8.32 14.41
CA HIS A 290 14.72 9.45 15.24
C HIS A 290 14.85 10.76 14.47
N GLY A 291 14.35 10.84 13.25
CA GLY A 291 14.42 12.00 12.38
C GLY A 291 15.00 11.68 11.01
N SER A 292 15.62 12.64 10.39
CA SER A 292 16.29 12.44 9.10
C SER A 292 17.68 13.07 9.11
N PHE A 293 18.61 12.45 8.44
CA PHE A 293 19.86 13.10 8.05
C PHE A 293 19.88 13.21 6.53
N HIS A 294 20.57 14.24 6.05
CA HIS A 294 20.66 14.45 4.62
C HIS A 294 22.14 14.55 4.21
N GLU A 295 22.39 14.11 3.00
CA GLU A 295 23.68 14.11 2.36
C GLU A 295 23.67 15.09 1.20
N GLU A 296 24.68 15.93 1.14
CA GLU A 296 24.99 16.71 -0.05
C GLU A 296 25.99 15.93 -0.87
N MET A 297 25.63 15.57 -2.10
CA MET A 297 26.52 14.80 -2.98
C MET A 297 27.72 15.60 -3.48
N THR A 298 28.08 16.69 -2.82
CA THR A 298 29.05 17.64 -3.33
C THR A 298 30.07 18.12 -2.34
N GLU A 299 30.24 17.42 -1.24
CA GLU A 299 31.33 17.77 -0.39
C GLU A 299 32.65 17.45 -1.08
N LEU A 300 33.35 18.49 -1.47
CA LEU A 300 34.62 18.34 -2.15
C LEU A 300 35.70 17.91 -1.15
N LEU A 301 36.52 16.97 -1.54
CA LEU A 301 37.72 16.60 -0.81
C LEU A 301 38.79 17.72 -0.88
N SER A 302 38.42 18.91 -0.45
CA SER A 302 39.23 20.11 -0.68
C SER A 302 40.35 20.31 0.34
N TRP A 303 40.34 19.61 1.45
CA TRP A 303 41.12 20.02 2.60
C TRP A 303 42.31 19.14 2.93
N ARG A 304 42.38 17.94 2.41
CA ARG A 304 43.55 17.18 2.56
C ARG A 304 43.52 15.71 2.56
N PRO A 305 44.57 15.09 2.51
CA PRO A 305 45.75 15.55 1.85
C PRO A 305 45.35 15.79 0.42
N ARG A 306 46.10 16.39 -0.31
CA ARG A 306 45.73 16.88 -1.62
C ARG A 306 45.54 15.69 -2.58
N VAL A 307 44.38 15.60 -3.16
CA VAL A 307 44.13 14.74 -4.32
C VAL A 307 44.78 15.35 -5.56
N ALA A 308 45.00 14.52 -6.59
CA ALA A 308 45.45 15.00 -7.87
C ALA A 308 44.53 16.11 -8.42
N PRO A 309 45.10 17.16 -9.07
CA PRO A 309 44.29 18.26 -9.58
C PRO A 309 43.15 17.82 -10.47
N GLU A 310 43.35 16.80 -11.26
CA GLU A 310 42.35 16.22 -12.19
C GLU A 310 41.15 15.64 -11.45
N ILE A 311 41.37 15.00 -10.30
CA ILE A 311 40.31 14.48 -9.43
C ILE A 311 39.53 15.63 -8.82
N TYR A 312 40.21 16.66 -8.31
CA TYR A 312 39.59 17.83 -7.76
C TYR A 312 38.76 18.58 -8.81
N ASP A 313 39.30 18.77 -10.00
CA ASP A 313 38.63 19.42 -11.11
C ASP A 313 37.39 18.62 -11.58
N ALA A 314 37.47 17.32 -11.59
CA ALA A 314 36.35 16.45 -11.91
C ALA A 314 35.23 16.56 -10.86
N GLN A 315 35.59 16.59 -9.57
CA GLN A 315 34.62 16.81 -8.49
C GLN A 315 33.95 18.17 -8.58
N THR A 316 34.70 19.23 -8.81
CA THR A 316 34.15 20.60 -8.96
C THR A 316 33.19 20.71 -10.16
N LYS A 317 33.38 19.88 -11.17
CA LYS A 317 32.48 19.78 -12.33
C LYS A 317 31.32 18.79 -12.11
N GLY A 318 31.19 18.19 -10.93
CA GLY A 318 30.17 17.24 -10.61
C GLY A 318 30.26 15.90 -11.36
N GLN A 319 31.48 15.53 -11.79
CA GLN A 319 31.70 14.27 -12.49
C GLN A 319 31.87 13.16 -11.48
N MET A 320 31.28 11.99 -11.79
CA MET A 320 31.48 10.79 -10.99
C MET A 320 32.91 10.30 -11.12
N LEU A 321 33.58 10.09 -9.99
CA LEU A 321 34.92 9.57 -9.94
C LEU A 321 34.92 8.08 -9.64
N TYR A 322 35.59 7.33 -10.49
CA TYR A 322 35.94 5.95 -10.21
C TYR A 322 37.42 5.94 -9.77
N LEU A 323 37.64 5.63 -8.49
CA LEU A 323 39.00 5.50 -7.98
C LEU A 323 39.57 4.16 -8.45
N ASP A 324 40.47 4.23 -9.38
CA ASP A 324 41.19 3.08 -9.91
C ASP A 324 42.52 2.84 -9.16
N ALA A 325 43.28 1.84 -9.59
CA ALA A 325 44.56 1.50 -8.98
C ALA A 325 45.59 2.61 -9.05
N ASP A 326 45.50 3.48 -10.04
CA ASP A 326 46.44 4.59 -10.23
C ASP A 326 46.20 5.74 -9.22
N ASN A 327 45.02 5.77 -8.66
CA ASN A 327 44.60 6.72 -7.63
C ASN A 327 44.59 6.12 -6.21
N VAL A 328 45.19 4.96 -5.99
CA VAL A 328 45.14 4.23 -4.71
C VAL A 328 45.58 5.08 -3.51
N GLN A 329 46.62 5.90 -3.67
CA GLN A 329 47.11 6.71 -2.56
C GLN A 329 46.12 7.84 -2.21
N ALA A 330 45.55 8.48 -3.20
CA ALA A 330 44.52 9.50 -2.99
C ALA A 330 43.25 8.86 -2.41
N ALA A 331 42.85 7.70 -2.91
CA ALA A 331 41.72 6.91 -2.40
C ALA A 331 41.94 6.46 -0.95
N ALA A 332 43.12 5.89 -0.64
CA ALA A 332 43.44 5.44 0.72
C ALA A 332 43.41 6.60 1.73
N THR A 333 43.90 7.76 1.33
CA THR A 333 43.90 8.94 2.19
C THR A 333 42.50 9.53 2.35
N ALA A 334 41.70 9.55 1.30
CA ALA A 334 40.30 9.95 1.37
C ALA A 334 39.47 9.01 2.26
N ILE A 335 39.69 7.71 2.15
CA ILE A 335 39.06 6.70 3.02
C ILE A 335 39.47 6.90 4.48
N GLU A 336 40.74 7.11 4.77
CA GLU A 336 41.17 7.34 6.13
C GLU A 336 40.59 8.63 6.71
N ALA A 337 40.58 9.73 5.96
CA ALA A 337 39.93 10.96 6.36
C ALA A 337 38.44 10.77 6.60
N SER A 338 37.74 9.98 5.76
CA SER A 338 36.30 9.73 5.87
C SER A 338 35.91 8.95 7.12
N LYS A 339 36.81 8.21 7.74
CA LYS A 339 36.53 7.47 9.00
C LYS A 339 36.15 8.39 10.16
N HIS A 340 36.64 9.63 10.12
CA HIS A 340 36.41 10.63 11.15
C HIS A 340 35.33 11.65 10.78
N MET A 341 34.73 11.51 9.58
CA MET A 341 33.66 12.37 9.13
C MET A 341 32.30 11.79 9.55
N PRO A 342 31.26 12.62 9.65
CA PRO A 342 29.89 12.15 9.77
C PRO A 342 29.56 11.14 8.66
N ILE A 343 28.71 10.15 8.97
CA ILE A 343 28.47 9.01 8.08
C ILE A 343 28.01 9.42 6.68
N TRP A 344 27.24 10.49 6.58
CA TRP A 344 26.74 11.03 5.31
C TRP A 344 27.85 11.62 4.42
N SER A 345 28.91 12.16 5.00
CA SER A 345 30.04 12.69 4.24
C SER A 345 30.87 11.58 3.57
N ARG A 346 30.66 10.31 3.94
CA ARG A 346 31.42 9.17 3.38
C ARG A 346 30.92 8.71 2.01
N TYR A 347 29.74 9.15 1.60
CA TYR A 347 29.13 8.74 0.34
C TYR A 347 29.47 9.67 -0.83
N VAL A 348 30.30 10.65 -0.61
CA VAL A 348 30.68 11.63 -1.63
C VAL A 348 31.82 11.12 -2.52
N LEU A 349 32.34 9.97 -2.23
CA LEU A 349 33.50 9.38 -2.93
C LEU A 349 33.12 8.36 -3.97
#